data_23ff9140b1c61b820fc3a7126d00317d
#
_entry.id   23ff9140b1c61b820fc3a7126d00317d
#
_cell.length_a   1.000
_cell.length_b   1.000
_cell.length_c   1.000
_cell.angle_alpha   90.00
_cell.angle_beta   90.00
_cell.angle_gamma   90.00
#
_symmetry.space_group_name_H-M   'P 1'
#
loop_
_entity.id
_entity.type
_entity.pdbx_description
1 polymer ?
#
loop_
_entity_poly.entity_id
_entity_poly.type
_entity_poly.pdbx_seq_one_letter_code
_entity_poly.pdbx_strand_id
1 'polypeptide(L)'
;MAYDMGRMALKGLLTRTQFDPADLDRVVLGCVIQDVDTSNVAREAALGADIPNHVPAFTVTMACISSNQAVTSGVDLIRGGGADAVVAGGTETLSDPPIRFQRSVRKRLFEARKAKGPGDYLELLKGLGPGDLAPDAPAIAEFSTGEVMGESADKLAAMFGVTREEQDEYALLSHQRAAEARDDGRLDKELYPATAPPNFDPITTDNVIRDDTSMEKLQGLSPAF
;
A
#
# COMPACT_ATOMS: atom_id res chain seq x y z
N MET A 1 -6.60 -3.52 -7.16
CA MET A 1 -6.98 -2.84 -5.89
C MET A 1 -6.26 -3.51 -4.72
N ALA A 2 -6.01 -2.79 -3.62
CA ALA A 2 -5.32 -3.34 -2.43
C ALA A 2 -5.98 -4.63 -1.91
N TYR A 3 -7.32 -4.69 -1.94
CA TYR A 3 -8.09 -5.89 -1.61
C TYR A 3 -7.65 -7.11 -2.43
N ASP A 4 -7.58 -6.98 -3.75
CA ASP A 4 -7.25 -8.12 -4.63
C ASP A 4 -5.84 -8.65 -4.40
N MET A 5 -4.87 -7.73 -4.22
CA MET A 5 -3.49 -8.10 -3.92
C MET A 5 -3.37 -8.77 -2.55
N GLY A 6 -4.05 -8.23 -1.53
CA GLY A 6 -4.11 -8.83 -0.20
C GLY A 6 -4.73 -10.24 -0.23
N ARG A 7 -5.84 -10.40 -0.96
CA ARG A 7 -6.49 -11.69 -1.17
C ARG A 7 -5.56 -12.70 -1.86
N MET A 8 -4.88 -12.29 -2.93
CA MET A 8 -3.94 -13.16 -3.64
C MET A 8 -2.76 -13.56 -2.78
N ALA A 9 -2.19 -12.63 -2.01
CA ALA A 9 -1.09 -12.91 -1.09
C ALA A 9 -1.51 -13.91 0.01
N LEU A 10 -2.69 -13.74 0.60
CA LEU A 10 -3.22 -14.68 1.60
C LEU A 10 -3.47 -16.06 1.01
N LYS A 11 -4.11 -16.14 -0.18
CA LYS A 11 -4.29 -17.43 -0.87
C LYS A 11 -2.97 -18.10 -1.21
N GLY A 12 -2.00 -17.31 -1.70
CA GLY A 12 -0.66 -17.79 -2.01
C GLY A 12 0.05 -18.36 -0.79
N LEU A 13 -0.02 -17.66 0.34
CA LEU A 13 0.55 -18.11 1.61
C LEU A 13 -0.08 -19.44 2.07
N LEU A 14 -1.41 -19.49 2.15
CA LEU A 14 -2.13 -20.70 2.60
C LEU A 14 -1.87 -21.89 1.66
N THR A 15 -1.88 -21.65 0.34
CA THR A 15 -1.59 -22.70 -0.65
C THR A 15 -0.16 -23.24 -0.50
N ARG A 16 0.81 -22.37 -0.25
CA ARG A 16 2.21 -22.75 -0.14
C ARG A 16 2.55 -23.44 1.17
N THR A 17 1.97 -22.98 2.26
CA THR A 17 2.21 -23.53 3.60
C THR A 17 1.37 -24.76 3.90
N GLN A 18 0.29 -24.98 3.16
CA GLN A 18 -0.73 -26.00 3.44
C GLN A 18 -1.31 -25.88 4.86
N PHE A 19 -1.27 -24.68 5.43
CA PHE A 19 -1.83 -24.40 6.74
C PHE A 19 -3.36 -24.38 6.65
N ASP A 20 -4.04 -25.04 7.58
CA ASP A 20 -5.51 -25.02 7.62
C ASP A 20 -5.97 -23.61 8.05
N PRO A 21 -6.70 -22.89 7.22
CA PRO A 21 -7.18 -21.56 7.59
C PRO A 21 -8.16 -21.57 8.78
N ALA A 22 -8.73 -22.72 9.14
CA ALA A 22 -9.57 -22.86 10.33
C ALA A 22 -8.77 -22.79 11.65
N ASP A 23 -7.48 -23.09 11.61
CA ASP A 23 -6.58 -23.01 12.76
C ASP A 23 -5.97 -21.62 12.97
N LEU A 24 -6.36 -20.63 12.16
CA LEU A 24 -5.94 -19.25 12.35
C LEU A 24 -6.75 -18.55 13.45
N ASP A 25 -6.07 -17.87 14.33
CA ASP A 25 -6.71 -17.04 15.36
C ASP A 25 -6.90 -15.59 14.90
N ARG A 26 -6.03 -15.09 14.01
CA ARG A 26 -6.04 -13.68 13.59
C ARG A 26 -5.40 -13.44 12.23
N VAL A 27 -5.95 -12.45 11.52
CA VAL A 27 -5.27 -11.85 10.35
C VAL A 27 -5.06 -10.36 10.63
N VAL A 28 -3.83 -9.87 10.46
CA VAL A 28 -3.47 -8.45 10.61
C VAL A 28 -2.76 -7.99 9.34
N LEU A 29 -3.33 -7.01 8.63
CA LEU A 29 -2.69 -6.43 7.44
C LEU A 29 -2.47 -4.94 7.62
N GLY A 30 -1.30 -4.47 7.20
CA GLY A 30 -0.99 -3.07 7.05
C GLY A 30 -1.54 -2.51 5.75
N CYS A 31 -2.14 -1.31 5.81
CA CYS A 31 -2.55 -0.55 4.63
C CYS A 31 -2.64 0.93 5.02
N VAL A 32 -2.13 1.81 4.18
CA VAL A 32 -2.14 3.27 4.42
C VAL A 32 -3.25 3.95 3.65
N ILE A 33 -3.31 3.69 2.35
CA ILE A 33 -4.33 4.27 1.47
C ILE A 33 -5.52 3.33 1.46
N GLN A 34 -6.48 3.63 2.33
CA GLN A 34 -7.71 2.83 2.40
C GLN A 34 -8.65 3.19 1.26
N ASP A 35 -9.15 2.16 0.59
CA ASP A 35 -10.18 2.29 -0.41
C ASP A 35 -11.51 2.75 0.22
N VAL A 36 -12.34 3.45 -0.56
CA VAL A 36 -13.65 3.90 -0.11
C VAL A 36 -14.66 2.75 0.01
N ASP A 37 -14.41 1.65 -0.69
CA ASP A 37 -15.29 0.48 -0.72
C ASP A 37 -15.03 -0.48 0.45
N THR A 38 -13.86 -0.37 1.09
CA THR A 38 -13.53 -1.21 2.24
C THR A 38 -12.96 -0.40 3.40
N SER A 39 -13.61 -0.46 4.55
CA SER A 39 -13.13 0.14 5.79
C SER A 39 -12.10 -0.73 6.53
N ASN A 40 -11.95 -2.00 6.13
CA ASN A 40 -11.05 -2.98 6.73
C ASN A 40 -10.58 -3.97 5.67
N VAL A 41 -9.56 -3.57 4.92
CA VAL A 41 -9.03 -4.39 3.80
C VAL A 41 -8.54 -5.76 4.28
N ALA A 42 -8.01 -5.87 5.50
CA ALA A 42 -7.58 -7.15 6.07
C ALA A 42 -8.75 -8.13 6.19
N ARG A 43 -9.92 -7.65 6.64
CA ARG A 43 -11.11 -8.48 6.79
C ARG A 43 -11.63 -8.95 5.44
N GLU A 44 -11.75 -8.04 4.48
CA GLU A 44 -12.25 -8.36 3.15
C GLU A 44 -11.29 -9.30 2.40
N ALA A 45 -9.99 -9.05 2.49
CA ALA A 45 -8.97 -9.93 1.90
C ALA A 45 -8.98 -11.33 2.52
N ALA A 46 -9.15 -11.43 3.85
CA ALA A 46 -9.25 -12.70 4.54
C ALA A 46 -10.47 -13.51 4.08
N LEU A 47 -11.65 -12.89 4.03
CA LEU A 47 -12.87 -13.53 3.52
C LEU A 47 -12.73 -13.97 2.07
N GLY A 48 -12.17 -13.10 1.21
CA GLY A 48 -11.90 -13.42 -0.19
C GLY A 48 -10.83 -14.48 -0.42
N ALA A 49 -10.00 -14.75 0.59
CA ALA A 49 -9.03 -15.84 0.60
C ALA A 49 -9.57 -17.15 1.20
N ASP A 50 -10.88 -17.23 1.43
CA ASP A 50 -11.58 -18.37 2.03
C ASP A 50 -11.16 -18.67 3.49
N ILE A 51 -10.62 -17.68 4.19
CA ILE A 51 -10.39 -17.79 5.64
C ILE A 51 -11.75 -17.72 6.34
N PRO A 52 -12.04 -18.66 7.27
CA PRO A 52 -13.34 -18.73 7.90
C PRO A 52 -13.78 -17.43 8.58
N ASN A 53 -15.07 -17.15 8.54
CA ASN A 53 -15.63 -15.90 9.05
C ASN A 53 -15.51 -15.71 10.57
N HIS A 54 -15.25 -16.78 11.31
CA HIS A 54 -14.98 -16.72 12.75
C HIS A 54 -13.57 -16.20 13.07
N VAL A 55 -12.63 -16.24 12.12
CA VAL A 55 -11.28 -15.68 12.28
C VAL A 55 -11.33 -14.16 12.20
N PRO A 56 -11.07 -13.43 13.27
CA PRO A 56 -11.08 -11.97 13.23
C PRO A 56 -9.92 -11.42 12.40
N ALA A 57 -10.18 -10.32 11.69
CA ALA A 57 -9.15 -9.63 10.92
C ALA A 57 -9.27 -8.11 11.12
N PHE A 58 -8.13 -7.42 11.18
CA PHE A 58 -8.10 -5.96 11.27
C PHE A 58 -6.92 -5.36 10.52
N THR A 59 -7.10 -4.11 10.08
CA THR A 59 -6.10 -3.34 9.36
C THR A 59 -5.40 -2.38 10.31
N VAL A 60 -4.07 -2.30 10.22
CA VAL A 60 -3.25 -1.32 10.93
C VAL A 60 -2.65 -0.31 9.97
N THR A 61 -2.50 0.94 10.44
CA THR A 61 -1.87 2.01 9.68
C THR A 61 -0.77 2.65 10.51
N MET A 62 0.46 2.61 9.98
CA MET A 62 1.64 3.23 10.55
C MET A 62 2.59 3.69 9.43
N ALA A 63 2.04 4.51 8.52
CA ALA A 63 2.73 4.94 7.30
C ALA A 63 3.42 3.77 6.57
N CYS A 64 4.62 3.97 6.04
CA CYS A 64 5.36 2.97 5.25
C CYS A 64 5.72 1.68 6.02
N ILE A 65 5.66 1.69 7.36
CA ILE A 65 5.95 0.52 8.21
C ILE A 65 4.68 -0.21 8.69
N SER A 66 3.54 0.01 8.06
CA SER A 66 2.28 -0.62 8.47
C SER A 66 2.35 -2.15 8.51
N SER A 67 3.03 -2.77 7.53
CA SER A 67 3.23 -4.23 7.52
C SER A 67 4.13 -4.71 8.66
N ASN A 68 5.17 -3.95 9.01
CA ASN A 68 6.01 -4.24 10.18
C ASN A 68 5.18 -4.15 11.47
N GLN A 69 4.30 -3.14 11.57
CA GLN A 69 3.39 -3.02 12.70
C GLN A 69 2.41 -4.19 12.77
N ALA A 70 1.92 -4.68 11.63
CA ALA A 70 1.08 -5.87 11.59
C ALA A 70 1.80 -7.09 12.18
N VAL A 71 3.07 -7.31 11.78
CA VAL A 71 3.92 -8.38 12.32
C VAL A 71 4.13 -8.22 13.81
N THR A 72 4.48 -7.00 14.28
CA THR A 72 4.66 -6.72 15.72
C THR A 72 3.39 -7.01 16.50
N SER A 73 2.23 -6.56 15.99
CA SER A 73 0.93 -6.85 16.61
C SER A 73 0.63 -8.34 16.70
N GLY A 74 0.98 -9.11 15.66
CA GLY A 74 0.86 -10.58 15.67
C GLY A 74 1.75 -11.23 16.73
N VAL A 75 3.01 -10.79 16.82
CA VAL A 75 3.96 -11.26 17.85
C VAL A 75 3.44 -10.97 19.26
N ASP A 76 2.91 -9.76 19.49
CA ASP A 76 2.38 -9.37 20.80
C ASP A 76 1.14 -10.19 21.18
N LEU A 77 0.27 -10.51 20.22
CA LEU A 77 -0.89 -11.39 20.42
C LEU A 77 -0.45 -12.80 20.86
N ILE A 78 0.53 -13.38 20.17
CA ILE A 78 1.05 -14.70 20.50
C ILE A 78 1.74 -14.70 21.86
N ARG A 79 2.63 -13.73 22.12
CA ARG A 79 3.33 -13.60 23.40
C ARG A 79 2.39 -13.36 24.58
N GLY A 80 1.29 -12.64 24.35
CA GLY A 80 0.27 -12.38 25.35
C GLY A 80 -0.69 -13.55 25.58
N GLY A 81 -0.53 -14.67 24.86
CA GLY A 81 -1.43 -15.84 24.95
C GLY A 81 -2.82 -15.58 24.36
N GLY A 82 -2.97 -14.56 23.51
CA GLY A 82 -4.23 -14.22 22.85
C GLY A 82 -4.40 -14.87 21.49
N ALA A 83 -3.40 -15.54 20.98
CA ALA A 83 -3.40 -16.27 19.72
C ALA A 83 -2.27 -17.31 19.69
N ASP A 84 -2.48 -18.41 18.98
CA ASP A 84 -1.46 -19.41 18.69
C ASP A 84 -0.94 -19.27 17.25
N ALA A 85 -1.81 -18.85 16.31
CA ALA A 85 -1.47 -18.67 14.91
C ALA A 85 -2.02 -17.34 14.36
N VAL A 86 -1.13 -16.50 13.82
CA VAL A 86 -1.46 -15.19 13.24
C VAL A 86 -0.86 -15.07 11.85
N VAL A 87 -1.67 -14.67 10.89
CA VAL A 87 -1.16 -14.17 9.60
C VAL A 87 -1.00 -12.65 9.68
N ALA A 88 0.21 -12.16 9.42
CA ALA A 88 0.55 -10.74 9.42
C ALA A 88 1.29 -10.34 8.15
N GLY A 89 1.00 -9.17 7.62
CA GLY A 89 1.60 -8.63 6.40
C GLY A 89 1.01 -7.30 6.01
N GLY A 90 0.90 -7.02 4.72
CA GLY A 90 0.27 -5.80 4.25
C GLY A 90 -0.03 -5.82 2.76
N THR A 91 -0.83 -4.86 2.35
CA THR A 91 -1.20 -4.65 0.95
C THR A 91 -1.39 -3.16 0.71
N GLU A 92 -0.99 -2.66 -0.46
CA GLU A 92 -1.11 -1.25 -0.81
C GLU A 92 -1.30 -1.04 -2.31
N THR A 93 -1.97 0.04 -2.70
CA THR A 93 -2.15 0.45 -4.09
C THR A 93 -1.82 1.92 -4.26
N LEU A 94 -0.64 2.22 -4.80
CA LEU A 94 -0.21 3.60 -5.07
C LEU A 94 -0.57 4.06 -6.49
N SER A 95 -0.82 3.12 -7.40
CA SER A 95 -1.18 3.43 -8.79
C SER A 95 -2.69 3.69 -9.00
N ASP A 96 -3.50 3.38 -7.99
CA ASP A 96 -4.95 3.57 -8.00
C ASP A 96 -5.43 4.11 -6.64
N PRO A 97 -4.97 5.34 -6.26
CA PRO A 97 -5.37 5.94 -4.99
C PRO A 97 -6.79 6.49 -5.09
N PRO A 98 -7.58 6.49 -3.99
CA PRO A 98 -8.92 7.06 -3.97
C PRO A 98 -8.86 8.59 -4.15
N ILE A 99 -9.23 9.06 -5.33
CA ILE A 99 -9.34 10.48 -5.64
C ILE A 99 -10.71 10.99 -5.20
N ARG A 100 -10.75 12.09 -4.45
CA ARG A 100 -11.98 12.68 -3.93
C ARG A 100 -12.34 13.96 -4.66
N PHE A 101 -13.61 14.31 -4.61
CA PHE A 101 -14.04 15.65 -4.94
C PHE A 101 -13.65 16.65 -3.84
N GLN A 102 -13.46 17.92 -4.19
CA GLN A 102 -13.26 19.01 -3.24
C GLN A 102 -14.38 19.04 -2.19
N ARG A 103 -14.07 19.54 -0.99
CA ARG A 103 -15.03 19.57 0.13
C ARG A 103 -16.33 20.28 -0.20
N SER A 104 -16.30 21.35 -0.99
CA SER A 104 -17.47 22.10 -1.47
C SER A 104 -18.42 21.20 -2.26
N VAL A 105 -17.88 20.43 -3.22
CA VAL A 105 -18.64 19.48 -4.03
C VAL A 105 -19.18 18.34 -3.17
N ARG A 106 -18.34 17.74 -2.31
CA ARG A 106 -18.76 16.64 -1.43
C ARG A 106 -19.95 17.02 -0.54
N LYS A 107 -19.93 18.21 0.04
CA LYS A 107 -21.07 18.73 0.84
C LYS A 107 -22.35 18.79 0.01
N ARG A 108 -22.26 19.31 -1.20
CA ARG A 108 -23.43 19.45 -2.08
C ARG A 108 -23.96 18.10 -2.56
N LEU A 109 -23.07 17.15 -2.90
CA LEU A 109 -23.47 15.79 -3.22
C LEU A 109 -24.20 15.11 -2.05
N PHE A 110 -23.74 15.39 -0.81
CA PHE A 110 -24.44 14.88 0.37
C PHE A 110 -25.81 15.53 0.57
N GLU A 111 -25.94 16.82 0.31
CA GLU A 111 -27.20 17.56 0.36
C GLU A 111 -28.15 17.13 -0.78
N ALA A 112 -27.62 16.74 -1.94
CA ALA A 112 -28.39 16.24 -3.08
C ALA A 112 -29.27 15.03 -2.74
N ARG A 113 -28.91 14.26 -1.70
CA ARG A 113 -29.76 13.16 -1.19
C ARG A 113 -31.14 13.62 -0.69
N LYS A 114 -31.30 14.90 -0.42
CA LYS A 114 -32.57 15.52 0.03
C LYS A 114 -33.35 16.19 -1.12
N ALA A 115 -32.72 16.29 -2.31
CA ALA A 115 -33.34 16.90 -3.47
C ALA A 115 -34.56 16.10 -3.95
N LYS A 116 -35.65 16.80 -4.24
CA LYS A 116 -36.94 16.20 -4.66
C LYS A 116 -37.27 16.48 -6.12
N GLY A 117 -36.57 17.42 -6.74
CA GLY A 117 -36.84 17.81 -8.12
C GLY A 117 -35.65 18.45 -8.83
N PRO A 118 -35.76 18.67 -10.15
CA PRO A 118 -34.66 19.24 -10.95
C PRO A 118 -34.17 20.61 -10.47
N GLY A 119 -35.07 21.44 -9.91
CA GLY A 119 -34.71 22.75 -9.36
C GLY A 119 -33.75 22.65 -8.18
N ASP A 120 -33.90 21.64 -7.31
CA ASP A 120 -33.04 21.44 -6.16
C ASP A 120 -31.62 21.06 -6.59
N TYR A 121 -31.48 20.26 -7.66
CA TYR A 121 -30.17 19.91 -8.22
C TYR A 121 -29.47 21.11 -8.85
N LEU A 122 -30.22 22.02 -9.51
CA LEU A 122 -29.68 23.27 -10.05
C LEU A 122 -29.16 24.19 -8.94
N GLU A 123 -29.87 24.28 -7.83
CA GLU A 123 -29.42 25.05 -6.66
C GLU A 123 -28.10 24.53 -6.09
N LEU A 124 -27.89 23.19 -6.08
CA LEU A 124 -26.64 22.57 -5.61
C LEU A 124 -25.43 22.92 -6.49
N LEU A 125 -25.66 23.31 -7.74
CA LEU A 125 -24.57 23.70 -8.65
C LEU A 125 -24.25 25.21 -8.56
N LYS A 126 -25.11 26.03 -7.98
CA LYS A 126 -24.88 27.48 -7.84
C LYS A 126 -23.60 27.75 -7.04
N GLY A 127 -22.74 28.61 -7.60
CA GLY A 127 -21.53 29.10 -6.95
C GLY A 127 -20.41 28.07 -6.89
N LEU A 128 -20.48 26.93 -7.63
CA LEU A 128 -19.34 26.10 -7.91
C LEU A 128 -18.50 26.73 -9.02
N GLY A 129 -17.23 26.95 -8.76
CA GLY A 129 -16.26 27.37 -9.75
C GLY A 129 -15.48 26.18 -10.33
N PRO A 130 -14.70 26.40 -11.41
CA PRO A 130 -13.85 25.34 -11.99
C PRO A 130 -12.89 24.69 -10.97
N GLY A 131 -12.37 25.47 -10.01
CA GLY A 131 -11.49 24.97 -8.95
C GLY A 131 -12.17 23.99 -7.99
N ASP A 132 -13.48 24.10 -7.80
CA ASP A 132 -14.22 23.15 -6.95
C ASP A 132 -14.34 21.77 -7.58
N LEU A 133 -14.23 21.68 -8.91
CA LEU A 133 -14.29 20.44 -9.67
C LEU A 133 -12.91 19.75 -9.77
N ALA A 134 -11.84 20.44 -9.36
CA ALA A 134 -10.52 19.84 -9.34
C ALA A 134 -10.49 18.63 -8.38
N PRO A 135 -9.85 17.52 -8.77
CA PRO A 135 -9.74 16.35 -7.92
C PRO A 135 -8.88 16.63 -6.68
N ASP A 136 -9.26 16.02 -5.56
CA ASP A 136 -8.53 16.06 -4.29
C ASP A 136 -7.86 14.69 -4.08
N ALA A 137 -6.60 14.59 -4.47
CA ALA A 137 -5.80 13.37 -4.32
C ALA A 137 -5.23 13.25 -2.90
N PRO A 138 -4.92 12.03 -2.42
CA PRO A 138 -4.21 11.85 -1.17
C PRO A 138 -2.90 12.65 -1.15
N ALA A 139 -2.65 13.35 -0.05
CA ALA A 139 -1.45 14.15 0.10
C ALA A 139 -0.22 13.23 0.21
N ILE A 140 0.85 13.58 -0.51
CA ILE A 140 2.15 12.92 -0.43
C ILE A 140 2.98 13.54 0.72
N ALA A 141 2.80 14.83 0.96
CA ALA A 141 3.48 15.55 2.02
C ALA A 141 2.88 15.24 3.40
N GLU A 142 3.74 15.25 4.41
CA GLU A 142 3.34 15.12 5.81
C GLU A 142 2.40 16.26 6.21
N PHE A 143 1.28 15.94 6.87
CA PHE A 143 0.25 16.92 7.21
C PHE A 143 0.75 18.01 8.17
N SER A 144 1.60 17.63 9.13
CA SER A 144 2.07 18.53 10.19
C SER A 144 3.19 19.46 9.74
N THR A 145 4.07 19.02 8.84
CA THR A 145 5.26 19.76 8.41
C THR A 145 5.16 20.31 6.99
N GLY A 146 4.33 19.71 6.16
CA GLY A 146 4.24 20.00 4.74
C GLY A 146 5.41 19.41 3.92
N GLU A 147 6.32 18.67 4.55
CA GLU A 147 7.47 18.07 3.89
C GLU A 147 7.13 16.75 3.21
N VAL A 148 7.71 16.51 2.07
CA VAL A 148 7.69 15.20 1.44
C VAL A 148 8.82 14.32 1.96
N MET A 149 8.68 12.99 1.84
CA MET A 149 9.65 12.03 2.38
C MET A 149 11.07 12.22 1.84
N GLY A 150 11.22 12.64 0.58
CA GLY A 150 12.52 12.92 -0.02
C GLY A 150 13.22 14.10 0.62
N GLU A 151 12.51 15.20 0.88
CA GLU A 151 13.07 16.37 1.60
C GLU A 151 13.52 16.00 3.02
N SER A 152 12.72 15.18 3.70
CA SER A 152 13.05 14.70 5.05
C SER A 152 14.27 13.76 5.03
N ALA A 153 14.36 12.87 4.02
CA ALA A 153 15.50 11.97 3.85
C ALA A 153 16.78 12.74 3.53
N ASP A 154 16.71 13.77 2.69
CA ASP A 154 17.87 14.62 2.35
C ASP A 154 18.40 15.38 3.58
N LYS A 155 17.49 15.96 4.40
CA LYS A 155 17.86 16.56 5.69
C LYS A 155 18.51 15.55 6.63
N LEU A 156 18.01 14.32 6.68
CA LEU A 156 18.58 13.26 7.50
C LEU A 156 19.99 12.87 7.02
N ALA A 157 20.16 12.72 5.70
CA ALA A 157 21.46 12.46 5.10
C ALA A 157 22.48 13.57 5.45
N ALA A 158 22.08 14.83 5.32
CA ALA A 158 22.92 15.96 5.71
C ALA A 158 23.27 15.96 7.21
N MET A 159 22.30 15.62 8.08
CA MET A 159 22.52 15.55 9.54
C MET A 159 23.55 14.48 9.93
N PHE A 160 23.56 13.36 9.24
CA PHE A 160 24.50 12.25 9.47
C PHE A 160 25.75 12.32 8.61
N GLY A 161 25.90 13.33 7.77
CA GLY A 161 27.05 13.51 6.90
C GLY A 161 27.15 12.48 5.79
N VAL A 162 26.02 11.87 5.39
CA VAL A 162 25.96 10.90 4.28
C VAL A 162 26.10 11.66 2.96
N THR A 163 27.13 11.33 2.20
CA THR A 163 27.42 11.98 0.92
C THR A 163 26.54 11.44 -0.21
N ARG A 164 26.46 12.19 -1.30
CA ARG A 164 25.78 11.73 -2.52
C ARG A 164 26.41 10.45 -3.07
N GLU A 165 27.72 10.33 -3.02
CA GLU A 165 28.44 9.16 -3.49
C GLU A 165 28.07 7.90 -2.69
N GLU A 166 28.04 7.99 -1.36
CA GLU A 166 27.59 6.89 -0.51
C GLU A 166 26.15 6.47 -0.77
N GLN A 167 25.27 7.42 -1.08
CA GLN A 167 23.89 7.14 -1.46
C GLN A 167 23.82 6.39 -2.81
N ASP A 168 24.60 6.84 -3.81
CA ASP A 168 24.67 6.20 -5.12
C ASP A 168 25.29 4.79 -5.03
N GLU A 169 26.34 4.59 -4.24
CA GLU A 169 26.93 3.27 -3.96
C GLU A 169 25.91 2.31 -3.33
N TYR A 170 25.16 2.80 -2.35
CA TYR A 170 24.13 1.99 -1.71
C TYR A 170 22.98 1.63 -2.68
N ALA A 171 22.55 2.56 -3.51
CA ALA A 171 21.54 2.32 -4.52
C ALA A 171 21.99 1.28 -5.56
N LEU A 172 23.24 1.39 -6.04
CA LEU A 172 23.85 0.40 -6.92
C LEU A 172 23.87 -0.98 -6.30
N LEU A 173 24.40 -1.08 -5.06
CA LEU A 173 24.46 -2.32 -4.31
C LEU A 173 23.07 -2.96 -4.11
N SER A 174 22.05 -2.16 -3.85
CA SER A 174 20.67 -2.61 -3.68
C SER A 174 20.14 -3.27 -4.96
N HIS A 175 20.32 -2.63 -6.13
CA HIS A 175 19.91 -3.20 -7.41
C HIS A 175 20.68 -4.47 -7.75
N GLN A 176 22.00 -4.48 -7.55
CA GLN A 176 22.85 -5.65 -7.82
C GLN A 176 22.43 -6.85 -6.97
N ARG A 177 22.22 -6.67 -5.66
CA ARG A 177 21.76 -7.73 -4.76
C ARG A 177 20.38 -8.26 -5.10
N ALA A 178 19.47 -7.37 -5.51
CA ALA A 178 18.12 -7.77 -5.91
C ALA A 178 18.15 -8.56 -7.23
N ALA A 179 18.95 -8.13 -8.21
CA ALA A 179 19.16 -8.87 -9.46
C ALA A 179 19.77 -10.25 -9.22
N GLU A 180 20.82 -10.33 -8.41
CA GLU A 180 21.45 -11.60 -8.03
C GLU A 180 20.44 -12.53 -7.33
N ALA A 181 19.65 -12.01 -6.37
CA ALA A 181 18.66 -12.81 -5.66
C ALA A 181 17.53 -13.32 -6.56
N ARG A 182 17.16 -12.55 -7.59
CA ARG A 182 16.23 -13.01 -8.63
C ARG A 182 16.85 -14.09 -9.50
N ASP A 183 18.06 -13.87 -10.00
CA ASP A 183 18.70 -14.74 -10.99
C ASP A 183 19.14 -16.11 -10.40
N ASP A 184 19.47 -16.16 -9.12
CA ASP A 184 19.79 -17.40 -8.41
C ASP A 184 18.56 -18.10 -7.79
N GLY A 185 17.34 -17.55 -8.00
CA GLY A 185 16.09 -18.16 -7.58
C GLY A 185 15.79 -18.05 -6.08
N ARG A 186 16.54 -17.22 -5.33
CA ARG A 186 16.23 -16.98 -3.89
C ARG A 186 14.83 -16.44 -3.68
N LEU A 187 14.35 -15.57 -4.60
CA LEU A 187 13.03 -14.96 -4.52
C LEU A 187 11.88 -15.91 -4.89
N ASP A 188 12.13 -17.01 -5.60
CA ASP A 188 11.09 -17.93 -6.08
C ASP A 188 10.23 -18.51 -4.94
N LYS A 189 10.84 -18.67 -3.77
CA LYS A 189 10.15 -19.18 -2.58
C LYS A 189 9.25 -18.14 -1.91
N GLU A 190 9.46 -16.87 -2.20
CA GLU A 190 8.73 -15.75 -1.60
C GLU A 190 7.64 -15.21 -2.53
N LEU A 191 7.88 -15.28 -3.85
CA LEU A 191 6.95 -14.79 -4.86
C LEU A 191 5.79 -15.77 -5.09
N TYR A 192 4.59 -15.22 -5.22
CA TYR A 192 3.40 -15.93 -5.65
C TYR A 192 2.83 -15.21 -6.87
N PRO A 193 2.52 -15.94 -7.96
CA PRO A 193 2.01 -15.32 -9.18
C PRO A 193 0.73 -14.53 -8.91
N ALA A 194 0.74 -13.26 -9.28
CA ALA A 194 -0.44 -12.40 -9.23
C ALA A 194 -1.12 -12.36 -10.60
N THR A 195 -2.43 -12.20 -10.62
CA THR A 195 -3.20 -12.02 -11.85
C THR A 195 -4.00 -10.73 -11.78
N ALA A 196 -4.00 -9.94 -12.87
CA ALA A 196 -4.72 -8.68 -12.92
C ALA A 196 -5.60 -8.59 -14.18
N PRO A 197 -6.78 -7.94 -14.09
CA PRO A 197 -7.56 -7.64 -15.27
C PRO A 197 -6.77 -6.78 -16.27
N PRO A 198 -7.12 -6.77 -17.57
CA PRO A 198 -8.25 -7.49 -18.16
C PRO A 198 -7.94 -8.94 -18.55
N ASN A 199 -6.66 -9.29 -18.74
CA ASN A 199 -6.29 -10.59 -19.36
C ASN A 199 -6.07 -11.70 -18.32
N PHE A 200 -5.81 -11.33 -17.05
CA PHE A 200 -5.48 -12.27 -15.99
C PHE A 200 -4.22 -13.11 -16.25
N ASP A 201 -3.31 -12.58 -17.08
CA ASP A 201 -2.01 -13.20 -17.30
C ASP A 201 -1.21 -13.19 -15.99
N PRO A 202 -0.50 -14.31 -15.65
CA PRO A 202 0.26 -14.37 -14.42
C PRO A 202 1.45 -13.41 -14.46
N ILE A 203 1.55 -12.55 -13.44
CA ILE A 203 2.70 -11.69 -13.17
C ILE A 203 3.58 -12.44 -12.17
N THR A 204 4.78 -12.79 -12.59
CA THR A 204 5.70 -13.64 -11.81
C THR A 204 6.99 -12.94 -11.43
N THR A 205 7.23 -11.74 -11.94
CA THR A 205 8.47 -11.00 -11.73
C THR A 205 8.21 -9.57 -11.27
N ASP A 206 9.12 -9.05 -10.47
CA ASP A 206 9.18 -7.65 -10.09
C ASP A 206 9.73 -6.80 -11.25
N ASN A 207 9.20 -5.60 -11.43
CA ASN A 207 9.57 -4.69 -12.51
C ASN A 207 10.43 -3.49 -12.06
N VAL A 208 10.80 -3.41 -10.77
CA VAL A 208 11.58 -2.28 -10.24
C VAL A 208 13.09 -2.54 -10.20
N ILE A 209 13.53 -3.80 -10.35
CA ILE A 209 14.94 -4.15 -10.38
C ILE A 209 15.56 -3.66 -11.71
N ARG A 210 16.64 -2.89 -11.62
CA ARG A 210 17.34 -2.34 -12.77
C ARG A 210 18.71 -3.00 -12.93
N ASP A 211 18.81 -3.95 -13.84
CA ASP A 211 20.04 -4.70 -14.12
C ASP A 211 21.14 -3.82 -14.72
N ASP A 212 20.77 -2.74 -15.39
CA ASP A 212 21.66 -1.84 -16.09
C ASP A 212 22.12 -0.63 -15.26
N THR A 213 21.88 -0.65 -13.95
CA THR A 213 22.33 0.41 -13.04
C THR A 213 23.87 0.40 -12.90
N SER A 214 24.46 1.58 -12.96
CA SER A 214 25.91 1.78 -12.75
C SER A 214 26.17 3.09 -11.99
N MET A 215 27.34 3.23 -11.39
CA MET A 215 27.74 4.47 -10.72
C MET A 215 27.70 5.66 -11.67
N GLU A 216 28.15 5.49 -12.91
CA GLU A 216 28.11 6.55 -13.95
C GLU A 216 26.69 7.04 -14.20
N LYS A 217 25.71 6.10 -14.33
CA LYS A 217 24.30 6.45 -14.51
C LYS A 217 23.73 7.18 -13.30
N LEU A 218 24.03 6.71 -12.09
CA LEU A 218 23.53 7.32 -10.85
C LEU A 218 24.09 8.71 -10.66
N GLN A 219 25.39 8.92 -10.83
CA GLN A 219 26.04 10.21 -10.76
C GLN A 219 25.52 11.22 -11.81
N GLY A 220 25.05 10.71 -12.96
CA GLY A 220 24.41 11.52 -14.00
C GLY A 220 23.00 12.00 -13.67
N LEU A 221 22.37 11.49 -12.61
CA LEU A 221 21.03 11.91 -12.20
C LEU A 221 21.09 13.25 -11.43
N SER A 222 20.18 14.16 -11.79
CA SER A 222 19.98 15.37 -10.99
C SER A 222 19.38 15.01 -9.62
N PRO A 223 19.73 15.74 -8.54
CA PRO A 223 19.04 15.63 -7.27
C PRO A 223 17.53 15.85 -7.47
N ALA A 224 16.72 15.07 -6.76
CA ALA A 224 15.27 15.20 -6.77
C ALA A 224 14.76 16.16 -5.68
N PHE A 225 15.60 16.39 -4.64
CA PHE A 225 15.31 17.23 -3.47
C PHE A 225 16.53 18.06 -3.12
#